data_c92d2ca38312aa509eef5abe23737a24
#
_entry.id   c92d2ca38312aa509eef5abe23737a24
#
_cell.length_a   1.000
_cell.length_b   1.000
_cell.length_c   1.000
_cell.angle_alpha   90.00
_cell.angle_beta   90.00
_cell.angle_gamma   90.00
#
_symmetry.space_group_name_H-M   'P 1'
#
loop_
_entity.id
_entity.type
_entity.pdbx_description
1 polymer ?
#
loop_
_entity_poly.entity_id
_entity_poly.type
_entity_poly.pdbx_seq_one_letter_code
_entity_poly.pdbx_strand_id
1 'polypeptide(L)'
;MQIQSCYSSKLKQMKNSILIIGFVIGSMNLLAQKKPISISGNIGVAYEYYGLDRNPNGWTGFYPRKPWNQLRFNLTPEINFPKWSLPLNFNFSTIPTNFAGPYTGIKKQSFSQYVTNPMNNFGMNPKYKWAELQLGTQYLNYSELSTGDIGVFGAGLDLRPSTYRIKFFEGISQQSVNFFTGPPATTGSYRRNNWMFQLGKEKEGKYQVALNFVKAKDAIRSVDTVPPNIKPQEGFTISLVGKVNIDEHWYASAEGAESIYTKDLSLPTDSTKPSFKPFIEGHTSSMRDLAGQASFGRKSQNFDFGAKIKYLGAGFQTPGYPFMQPDRLDYVLNTRIVTWKNKSDGYRMNITASGGQRVNNISNTTLRAKQFIGNLNWFTQFNEHWNLNVSFNNFGFQTPGGINPYGIKNISNDLGINPSYTWSNEKVIHLFSLNYNWSKYDERDVFTGNITSNNTHTALLTWVPTFLKKQITPDFTVLYFLNKLPGFKTTLITLSSGLSMPMMKDKVNFRAQVQYHYTKNNSFTNSNNFIGSANADWKLTKKLTWNIFLGSNYFKYGNEVLPNGARYLESNFRTGLQYRFEK
;
A
#
# COMPACT_ATOMS: atom_id res chain seq x y z
N MET A 1 13.47 46.00 -9.11
CA MET A 1 12.28 46.49 -8.40
C MET A 1 11.06 45.56 -8.47
N GLN A 2 11.07 44.46 -9.25
CA GLN A 2 9.95 43.47 -9.34
C GLN A 2 10.04 42.27 -8.40
N ILE A 3 11.18 42.06 -7.73
CA ILE A 3 11.37 40.88 -6.83
C ILE A 3 10.80 41.13 -5.41
N GLN A 4 10.74 42.37 -4.96
CA GLN A 4 10.21 42.72 -3.64
C GLN A 4 8.68 42.66 -3.52
N SER A 5 7.95 42.87 -4.62
CA SER A 5 6.47 42.83 -4.59
C SER A 5 5.90 41.42 -4.48
N CYS A 6 6.61 40.41 -4.99
CA CYS A 6 6.17 39.01 -4.94
C CYS A 6 6.35 38.36 -3.54
N TYR A 7 7.35 38.84 -2.76
CA TYR A 7 7.58 38.35 -1.39
C TYR A 7 6.55 38.90 -0.39
N SER A 8 6.13 40.16 -0.58
CA SER A 8 5.13 40.81 0.28
C SER A 8 3.72 40.19 0.18
N SER A 9 3.31 39.78 -1.02
CA SER A 9 2.00 39.13 -1.22
C SER A 9 1.93 37.72 -0.63
N LYS A 10 3.01 36.96 -0.70
CA LYS A 10 3.07 35.60 -0.10
C LYS A 10 3.11 35.62 1.42
N LEU A 11 3.77 36.61 2.03
CA LEU A 11 3.75 36.80 3.48
C LEU A 11 2.38 37.23 4.00
N LYS A 12 1.64 38.01 3.23
CA LYS A 12 0.27 38.42 3.58
C LYS A 12 -0.74 37.27 3.50
N GLN A 13 -0.60 36.36 2.53
CA GLN A 13 -1.39 35.14 2.45
C GLN A 13 -1.09 34.16 3.61
N MET A 14 0.18 33.99 3.99
CA MET A 14 0.56 33.16 5.15
C MET A 14 0.00 33.72 6.48
N LYS A 15 0.04 35.04 6.69
CA LYS A 15 -0.52 35.67 7.88
C LYS A 15 -2.04 35.44 7.99
N ASN A 16 -2.77 35.51 6.89
CA ASN A 16 -4.21 35.29 6.89
C ASN A 16 -4.57 33.81 7.17
N SER A 17 -3.76 32.86 6.71
CA SER A 17 -3.99 31.43 6.99
C SER A 17 -3.71 31.08 8.47
N ILE A 18 -2.71 31.69 9.08
CA ILE A 18 -2.39 31.52 10.50
C ILE A 18 -3.46 32.16 11.39
N LEU A 19 -4.03 33.31 10.95
CA LEU A 19 -5.12 33.98 11.65
C LEU A 19 -6.43 33.16 11.62
N ILE A 20 -6.73 32.45 10.53
CA ILE A 20 -7.91 31.59 10.44
C ILE A 20 -7.78 30.38 11.37
N ILE A 21 -6.59 29.78 11.47
CA ILE A 21 -6.32 28.67 12.41
C ILE A 21 -6.41 29.16 13.87
N GLY A 22 -5.89 30.36 14.16
CA GLY A 22 -5.99 30.97 15.49
C GLY A 22 -7.43 31.34 15.87
N PHE A 23 -8.24 31.77 14.92
CA PHE A 23 -9.65 32.12 15.14
C PHE A 23 -10.53 30.90 15.41
N VAL A 24 -10.27 29.78 14.72
CA VAL A 24 -10.96 28.49 14.96
C VAL A 24 -10.63 27.94 16.36
N ILE A 25 -9.40 28.09 16.82
CA ILE A 25 -8.98 27.63 18.15
C ILE A 25 -9.51 28.59 19.25
N GLY A 26 -9.57 29.89 18.99
CA GLY A 26 -10.04 30.91 19.92
C GLY A 26 -11.57 30.90 20.15
N SER A 27 -12.35 30.59 19.11
CA SER A 27 -13.82 30.53 19.20
C SER A 27 -14.35 29.29 19.94
N MET A 28 -13.53 28.28 20.17
CA MET A 28 -13.91 27.06 20.90
C MET A 28 -14.03 27.25 22.42
N ASN A 29 -13.53 28.35 22.98
CA ASN A 29 -13.65 28.63 24.43
C ASN A 29 -14.99 29.28 24.83
N LEU A 30 -15.83 29.67 23.87
CA LEU A 30 -17.11 30.39 24.14
C LEU A 30 -18.34 29.49 24.21
N LEU A 31 -18.21 28.16 24.05
CA LEU A 31 -19.35 27.22 24.01
C LEU A 31 -19.43 26.30 25.25
N ALA A 32 -18.91 26.73 26.38
CA ALA A 32 -18.79 25.92 27.58
C ALA A 32 -20.04 25.91 28.48
N GLN A 33 -21.21 25.55 27.95
CA GLN A 33 -22.35 25.11 28.80
C GLN A 33 -23.32 24.24 27.97
N LYS A 34 -23.16 22.92 28.05
CA LYS A 34 -24.11 21.78 27.97
C LYS A 34 -23.45 20.57 27.32
N LYS A 35 -23.14 19.55 28.15
CA LYS A 35 -22.47 18.26 27.86
C LYS A 35 -21.18 18.41 27.02
N PRO A 36 -20.04 17.99 27.54
CA PRO A 36 -18.74 18.34 26.99
C PRO A 36 -18.59 17.84 25.54
N ILE A 37 -18.30 18.76 24.64
CA ILE A 37 -17.73 18.43 23.33
C ILE A 37 -16.33 17.89 23.66
N SER A 38 -16.04 16.65 23.27
CA SER A 38 -14.69 16.10 23.39
C SER A 38 -13.97 16.19 22.05
N ILE A 39 -12.69 16.57 22.10
CA ILE A 39 -11.83 16.62 20.92
C ILE A 39 -10.64 15.73 21.20
N SER A 40 -10.44 14.74 20.35
CA SER A 40 -9.28 13.85 20.37
C SER A 40 -8.59 13.84 19.01
N GLY A 41 -7.34 13.36 18.96
CA GLY A 41 -6.62 13.21 17.70
C GLY A 41 -5.25 13.86 17.67
N ASN A 42 -4.71 14.04 16.47
CA ASN A 42 -3.36 14.53 16.27
C ASN A 42 -3.31 15.68 15.26
N ILE A 43 -2.43 16.64 15.53
CA ILE A 43 -1.98 17.64 14.56
C ILE A 43 -0.47 17.53 14.44
N GLY A 44 0.02 17.36 13.23
CA GLY A 44 1.44 17.27 12.93
C GLY A 44 1.84 18.28 11.83
N VAL A 45 2.98 18.91 12.01
CA VAL A 45 3.65 19.73 10.99
C VAL A 45 5.09 19.26 10.91
N ALA A 46 5.55 18.92 9.72
CA ALA A 46 6.92 18.50 9.49
C ALA A 46 7.53 19.27 8.31
N TYR A 47 8.79 19.65 8.48
CA TYR A 47 9.63 20.20 7.42
C TYR A 47 10.65 19.12 7.02
N GLU A 48 10.80 18.89 5.73
CA GLU A 48 11.80 18.01 5.15
C GLU A 48 12.70 18.80 4.21
N TYR A 49 14.00 18.63 4.37
CA TYR A 49 15.04 19.10 3.46
C TYR A 49 15.75 17.90 2.85
N TYR A 50 16.00 17.94 1.57
CA TYR A 50 16.80 16.98 0.83
C TYR A 50 17.89 17.69 0.04
N GLY A 51 19.12 17.21 0.16
CA GLY A 51 20.27 17.69 -0.58
C GLY A 51 20.91 16.54 -1.37
N LEU A 52 21.38 16.83 -2.56
CA LEU A 52 22.15 15.92 -3.39
C LEU A 52 23.39 16.64 -3.91
N ASP A 53 24.56 16.22 -3.43
CA ASP A 53 25.86 16.59 -4.00
C ASP A 53 26.36 15.45 -4.87
N ARG A 54 26.79 15.77 -6.08
CA ARG A 54 27.27 14.82 -7.09
C ARG A 54 28.54 15.33 -7.73
N ASN A 55 29.40 14.41 -8.15
CA ASN A 55 30.64 14.78 -8.81
C ASN A 55 30.35 15.58 -10.11
N PRO A 56 30.77 16.86 -10.20
CA PRO A 56 30.47 17.71 -11.35
C PRO A 56 31.17 17.26 -12.66
N ASN A 57 32.27 16.50 -12.56
CA ASN A 57 33.04 16.01 -13.70
C ASN A 57 32.63 14.60 -14.15
N GLY A 58 31.56 14.07 -13.57
CA GLY A 58 31.18 12.69 -13.77
C GLY A 58 29.83 12.52 -14.43
N TRP A 59 29.40 11.32 -14.42
CA TRP A 59 28.16 10.82 -14.91
C TRP A 59 26.93 11.59 -14.38
N THR A 60 26.09 12.07 -15.27
CA THR A 60 24.89 12.87 -14.95
C THR A 60 23.68 12.03 -14.54
N GLY A 61 23.84 10.70 -14.35
CA GLY A 61 22.75 9.76 -14.10
C GLY A 61 22.10 9.80 -12.71
N PHE A 62 22.66 10.58 -11.77
CA PHE A 62 22.03 10.73 -10.44
C PHE A 62 21.08 11.92 -10.43
N TYR A 63 19.82 11.65 -10.26
CA TYR A 63 18.76 12.64 -10.17
C TYR A 63 18.20 12.71 -8.76
N PRO A 64 17.75 13.90 -8.30
CA PRO A 64 17.09 14.02 -7.01
C PRO A 64 15.85 13.12 -6.95
N ARG A 65 15.74 12.36 -5.87
CA ARG A 65 14.62 11.42 -5.64
C ARG A 65 13.48 12.05 -4.85
N LYS A 66 13.71 13.21 -4.27
CA LYS A 66 12.77 13.95 -3.42
C LYS A 66 12.81 15.43 -3.72
N PRO A 67 11.76 16.19 -3.40
CA PRO A 67 11.80 17.65 -3.40
C PRO A 67 12.86 18.17 -2.44
N TRP A 68 13.54 19.27 -2.80
CA TRP A 68 14.57 19.92 -1.97
C TRP A 68 14.04 20.41 -0.63
N ASN A 69 12.82 20.95 -0.63
CA ASN A 69 12.16 21.47 0.57
C ASN A 69 10.68 21.12 0.51
N GLN A 70 10.16 20.57 1.60
CA GLN A 70 8.76 20.18 1.68
C GLN A 70 8.22 20.42 3.09
N LEU A 71 7.06 21.06 3.20
CA LEU A 71 6.26 21.08 4.41
C LEU A 71 5.15 20.05 4.29
N ARG A 72 4.97 19.25 5.32
CA ARG A 72 3.88 18.28 5.45
C ARG A 72 3.02 18.61 6.63
N PHE A 73 1.72 18.46 6.46
CA PHE A 73 0.71 18.67 7.48
C PHE A 73 -0.13 17.40 7.60
N ASN A 74 -0.29 16.94 8.82
CA ASN A 74 -1.16 15.83 9.16
C ASN A 74 -2.15 16.30 10.23
N LEU A 75 -3.43 16.18 9.96
CA LEU A 75 -4.51 16.65 10.81
C LEU A 75 -5.54 15.53 10.89
N THR A 76 -5.64 14.87 12.03
CA THR A 76 -6.57 13.76 12.27
C THR A 76 -7.39 14.00 13.54
N PRO A 77 -8.04 15.17 13.70
CA PRO A 77 -8.91 15.40 14.84
C PRO A 77 -10.24 14.65 14.69
N GLU A 78 -10.74 14.19 15.82
CA GLU A 78 -12.11 13.71 15.96
C GLU A 78 -12.84 14.58 16.98
N ILE A 79 -13.91 15.23 16.54
CA ILE A 79 -14.75 16.08 17.37
C ILE A 79 -16.00 15.30 17.70
N ASN A 80 -16.17 14.96 18.99
CA ASN A 80 -17.31 14.19 19.46
C ASN A 80 -18.33 15.12 20.15
N PHE A 81 -19.51 15.12 19.60
CA PHE A 81 -20.69 15.78 20.16
C PHE A 81 -21.60 14.75 20.83
N PRO A 82 -22.56 15.13 21.67
CA PRO A 82 -23.40 14.17 22.40
C PRO A 82 -24.16 13.16 21.53
N LYS A 83 -24.44 13.49 20.28
CA LYS A 83 -25.22 12.66 19.35
C LYS A 83 -24.51 12.30 18.05
N TRP A 84 -23.41 12.98 17.72
CA TRP A 84 -22.68 12.77 16.47
C TRP A 84 -21.18 12.98 16.66
N SER A 85 -20.39 12.40 15.80
CA SER A 85 -18.93 12.60 15.75
C SER A 85 -18.50 13.08 14.37
N LEU A 86 -17.41 13.85 14.34
CA LEU A 86 -16.79 14.38 13.15
C LEU A 86 -15.31 13.98 13.13
N PRO A 87 -14.96 12.80 12.64
CA PRO A 87 -13.57 12.47 12.33
C PRO A 87 -13.13 13.20 11.06
N LEU A 88 -11.97 13.84 11.16
CA LEU A 88 -11.33 14.54 10.04
C LEU A 88 -9.99 13.84 9.73
N ASN A 89 -9.67 13.72 8.46
CA ASN A 89 -8.40 13.18 8.02
C ASN A 89 -7.87 14.04 6.87
N PHE A 90 -6.88 14.88 7.20
CA PHE A 90 -6.23 15.75 6.22
C PHE A 90 -4.72 15.50 6.25
N ASN A 91 -4.19 15.02 5.15
CA ASN A 91 -2.77 14.83 4.97
C ASN A 91 -2.35 15.52 3.67
N PHE A 92 -1.58 16.59 3.78
CA PHE A 92 -1.16 17.37 2.64
C PHE A 92 0.27 17.88 2.79
N SER A 93 0.89 18.20 1.67
CA SER A 93 2.24 18.74 1.59
C SER A 93 2.30 19.90 0.60
N THR A 94 3.32 20.76 0.75
CA THR A 94 3.52 21.88 -0.16
C THR A 94 3.90 21.45 -1.58
N ILE A 95 4.43 20.23 -1.72
CA ILE A 95 4.76 19.60 -3.00
C ILE A 95 4.11 18.22 -2.98
N PRO A 96 3.29 17.86 -3.99
CA PRO A 96 2.68 16.54 -4.07
C PRO A 96 3.73 15.43 -4.05
N THR A 97 3.49 14.41 -3.23
CA THR A 97 4.43 13.28 -3.05
C THR A 97 4.51 12.34 -4.25
N ASN A 98 3.55 12.40 -5.15
CA ASN A 98 3.46 11.61 -6.37
C ASN A 98 4.21 12.22 -7.57
N PHE A 99 4.92 13.34 -7.38
CA PHE A 99 5.76 13.89 -8.42
C PHE A 99 7.18 13.34 -8.31
N ALA A 100 7.63 12.70 -9.37
CA ALA A 100 9.02 12.31 -9.54
C ALA A 100 9.91 13.57 -9.67
N GLY A 101 10.36 14.08 -8.54
CA GLY A 101 11.42 15.09 -8.42
C GLY A 101 11.16 16.48 -9.00
N PRO A 102 12.01 17.44 -8.64
CA PRO A 102 11.89 18.85 -9.07
C PRO A 102 12.21 19.11 -10.56
N TYR A 103 12.65 18.10 -11.29
CA TYR A 103 13.05 18.20 -12.69
C TYR A 103 11.96 17.80 -13.69
N THR A 104 10.81 17.39 -13.18
CA THR A 104 9.71 17.05 -14.06
C THR A 104 9.10 18.36 -14.55
N GLY A 105 9.18 18.66 -15.83
CA GLY A 105 8.48 19.76 -16.47
C GLY A 105 6.93 19.61 -16.43
N ILE A 106 6.42 18.80 -15.53
CA ILE A 106 4.99 18.60 -15.26
C ILE A 106 4.43 19.92 -14.72
N LYS A 107 3.46 20.47 -15.41
CA LYS A 107 2.69 21.64 -14.94
C LYS A 107 2.29 21.43 -13.48
N LYS A 108 2.53 22.45 -12.65
CA LYS A 108 2.04 22.46 -11.27
C LYS A 108 0.56 22.10 -11.29
N GLN A 109 0.16 21.10 -10.52
CA GLN A 109 -1.26 20.81 -10.31
C GLN A 109 -1.94 22.05 -9.75
N SER A 110 -3.15 22.35 -10.24
CA SER A 110 -4.00 23.35 -9.59
C SER A 110 -4.37 22.86 -8.18
N PHE A 111 -4.74 23.77 -7.30
CA PHE A 111 -5.20 23.40 -5.95
C PHE A 111 -6.38 22.41 -6.00
N SER A 112 -7.30 22.60 -6.93
CA SER A 112 -8.43 21.68 -7.15
C SER A 112 -7.94 20.28 -7.54
N GLN A 113 -7.03 20.17 -8.52
CA GLN A 113 -6.44 18.88 -8.91
C GLN A 113 -5.69 18.21 -7.76
N TYR A 114 -5.01 18.98 -6.93
CA TYR A 114 -4.32 18.47 -5.75
C TYR A 114 -5.29 17.89 -4.72
N VAL A 115 -6.35 18.62 -4.37
CA VAL A 115 -7.34 18.19 -3.37
C VAL A 115 -8.14 16.99 -3.88
N THR A 116 -8.53 16.98 -5.15
CA THR A 116 -9.34 15.90 -5.74
C THR A 116 -8.52 14.68 -6.18
N ASN A 117 -7.21 14.70 -6.00
CA ASN A 117 -6.37 13.54 -6.27
C ASN A 117 -6.56 12.49 -5.15
N PRO A 118 -7.07 11.28 -5.46
CA PRO A 118 -7.31 10.25 -4.44
C PRO A 118 -6.05 9.80 -3.68
N MET A 119 -4.87 10.08 -4.24
CA MET A 119 -3.58 9.81 -3.55
C MET A 119 -3.31 10.77 -2.40
N ASN A 120 -3.95 11.95 -2.38
CA ASN A 120 -3.91 12.90 -1.28
C ASN A 120 -5.10 12.62 -0.36
N ASN A 121 -4.83 12.36 0.89
CA ASN A 121 -5.86 11.94 1.82
C ASN A 121 -6.55 13.17 2.44
N PHE A 122 -7.67 13.57 1.83
CA PHE A 122 -8.57 14.61 2.33
C PHE A 122 -9.93 14.02 2.58
N GLY A 123 -10.25 13.71 3.84
CA GLY A 123 -11.52 13.07 4.14
C GLY A 123 -12.15 13.57 5.43
N MET A 124 -13.47 13.56 5.48
CA MET A 124 -14.24 13.72 6.69
C MET A 124 -15.46 12.81 6.68
N ASN A 125 -15.77 12.23 7.82
CA ASN A 125 -16.83 11.24 7.98
C ASN A 125 -17.76 11.59 9.14
N PRO A 126 -18.62 12.63 9.01
CA PRO A 126 -19.62 12.92 10.05
C PRO A 126 -20.53 11.72 10.29
N LYS A 127 -20.64 11.30 11.55
CA LYS A 127 -21.43 10.14 11.97
C LYS A 127 -22.52 10.55 12.94
N TYR A 128 -23.74 10.15 12.65
CA TYR A 128 -24.89 10.31 13.51
C TYR A 128 -25.61 8.98 13.69
N LYS A 129 -25.45 8.33 14.84
CA LYS A 129 -26.05 7.01 15.12
C LYS A 129 -25.81 6.00 13.98
N TRP A 130 -26.83 5.75 13.19
CA TRP A 130 -26.87 4.81 12.07
C TRP A 130 -26.50 5.44 10.70
N ALA A 131 -26.23 6.74 10.64
CA ALA A 131 -25.91 7.47 9.40
C ALA A 131 -24.47 7.98 9.44
N GLU A 132 -23.73 7.74 8.36
CA GLU A 132 -22.38 8.29 8.13
C GLU A 132 -22.37 8.98 6.77
N LEU A 133 -21.99 10.27 6.76
CA LEU A 133 -21.70 11.00 5.54
C LEU A 133 -20.21 10.83 5.24
N GLN A 134 -19.85 10.41 4.03
CA GLN A 134 -18.49 10.19 3.58
C GLN A 134 -18.11 11.29 2.59
N LEU A 135 -17.13 12.13 2.93
CA LEU A 135 -16.68 13.25 2.10
C LEU A 135 -15.16 13.18 1.88
N GLY A 136 -14.73 13.52 0.66
CA GLY A 136 -13.33 13.53 0.28
C GLY A 136 -12.80 12.15 -0.12
N THR A 137 -11.54 11.85 0.18
CA THR A 137 -10.92 10.58 -0.18
C THR A 137 -11.42 9.45 0.72
N GLN A 138 -12.03 8.46 0.12
CA GLN A 138 -12.50 7.25 0.77
C GLN A 138 -11.91 6.01 0.09
N TYR A 139 -11.59 4.98 0.87
CA TYR A 139 -11.21 3.67 0.36
C TYR A 139 -12.42 2.77 0.43
N LEU A 140 -12.98 2.45 -0.74
CA LEU A 140 -14.28 1.82 -0.85
C LEU A 140 -14.13 0.32 -1.11
N ASN A 141 -14.75 -0.49 -0.25
CA ASN A 141 -14.85 -1.93 -0.41
C ASN A 141 -16.32 -2.35 -0.21
N TYR A 142 -16.96 -2.81 -1.28
CA TYR A 142 -18.34 -3.30 -1.26
C TYR A 142 -18.39 -4.83 -1.27
N SER A 143 -17.62 -5.46 -2.17
CA SER A 143 -17.46 -6.92 -2.23
C SER A 143 -16.24 -7.30 -3.07
N GLU A 144 -15.78 -8.57 -2.96
CA GLU A 144 -14.58 -9.03 -3.66
C GLU A 144 -14.68 -9.05 -5.19
N LEU A 145 -15.90 -9.14 -5.76
CA LEU A 145 -16.10 -9.16 -7.21
C LEU A 145 -16.59 -7.83 -7.76
N SER A 146 -16.90 -6.84 -6.92
CA SER A 146 -17.38 -5.53 -7.36
C SER A 146 -16.33 -4.43 -7.19
N THR A 147 -15.75 -4.28 -5.99
CA THR A 147 -14.72 -3.27 -5.70
C THR A 147 -13.59 -3.86 -4.88
N GLY A 148 -12.34 -3.75 -5.35
CA GLY A 148 -11.16 -3.86 -4.48
C GLY A 148 -10.84 -2.47 -3.90
N ASP A 149 -10.24 -2.37 -2.75
CA ASP A 149 -9.93 -1.13 -2.01
C ASP A 149 -9.38 0.02 -2.87
N ILE A 150 -10.23 0.63 -3.68
CA ILE A 150 -9.87 1.77 -4.52
C ILE A 150 -10.08 3.07 -3.74
N GLY A 151 -9.09 3.96 -3.81
CA GLY A 151 -9.23 5.33 -3.34
C GLY A 151 -10.09 6.14 -4.31
N VAL A 152 -11.18 6.72 -3.82
CA VAL A 152 -12.07 7.60 -4.58
C VAL A 152 -12.24 8.90 -3.82
N PHE A 153 -12.03 10.04 -4.49
CA PHE A 153 -12.33 11.35 -3.94
C PHE A 153 -13.73 11.79 -4.37
N GLY A 154 -14.61 12.00 -3.40
CA GLY A 154 -15.99 12.32 -3.71
C GLY A 154 -16.87 12.52 -2.48
N ALA A 155 -18.13 12.14 -2.61
CA ALA A 155 -19.11 12.22 -1.55
C ALA A 155 -20.02 10.98 -1.55
N GLY A 156 -20.42 10.56 -0.37
CA GLY A 156 -21.29 9.39 -0.21
C GLY A 156 -21.95 9.31 1.15
N LEU A 157 -22.78 8.29 1.30
CA LEU A 157 -23.55 7.97 2.50
C LEU A 157 -23.43 6.49 2.83
N ASP A 158 -23.26 6.16 4.12
CA ASP A 158 -23.42 4.79 4.66
C ASP A 158 -24.50 4.83 5.74
N LEU A 159 -25.65 4.27 5.44
CA LEU A 159 -26.82 4.27 6.30
C LEU A 159 -27.07 2.85 6.81
N ARG A 160 -27.21 2.69 8.12
CA ARG A 160 -27.41 1.40 8.81
C ARG A 160 -28.60 1.44 9.75
N PRO A 161 -29.82 1.73 9.24
CA PRO A 161 -31.02 1.71 10.07
C PRO A 161 -31.38 0.27 10.44
N SER A 162 -31.22 -0.09 11.72
CA SER A 162 -31.48 -1.44 12.25
C SER A 162 -30.58 -2.50 11.56
N THR A 163 -31.17 -3.40 10.76
CA THR A 163 -30.47 -4.46 10.02
C THR A 163 -30.23 -4.11 8.54
N TYR A 164 -30.75 -2.99 8.07
CA TYR A 164 -30.56 -2.58 6.67
C TYR A 164 -29.26 -1.82 6.52
N ARG A 165 -28.65 -1.93 5.34
CA ARG A 165 -27.47 -1.20 4.95
C ARG A 165 -27.63 -0.62 3.57
N ILE A 166 -27.53 0.69 3.47
CA ILE A 166 -27.63 1.42 2.20
C ILE A 166 -26.36 2.26 2.10
N LYS A 167 -25.57 2.01 1.05
CA LYS A 167 -24.40 2.82 0.75
C LYS A 167 -24.53 3.43 -0.63
N PHE A 168 -24.10 4.66 -0.74
CA PHE A 168 -23.91 5.35 -2.00
C PHE A 168 -22.62 6.14 -1.96
N PHE A 169 -21.88 6.14 -3.04
CA PHE A 169 -20.70 6.98 -3.19
C PHE A 169 -20.52 7.38 -4.65
N GLU A 170 -20.18 8.66 -4.87
CA GLU A 170 -19.83 9.19 -6.18
C GLU A 170 -18.55 10.01 -6.08
N GLY A 171 -17.64 9.85 -7.06
CA GLY A 171 -16.38 10.58 -7.05
C GLY A 171 -15.41 10.17 -8.15
N ILE A 172 -14.18 10.63 -8.00
CA ILE A 172 -13.08 10.47 -8.97
C ILE A 172 -12.06 9.50 -8.40
N SER A 173 -11.77 8.40 -9.10
CA SER A 173 -10.72 7.43 -8.72
C SER A 173 -9.39 7.68 -9.43
N GLN A 174 -9.37 8.43 -10.52
CA GLN A 174 -8.17 8.72 -11.29
C GLN A 174 -8.24 10.13 -11.86
N GLN A 175 -7.15 10.89 -11.70
CA GLN A 175 -7.00 12.22 -12.32
C GLN A 175 -6.54 12.10 -13.78
N SER A 176 -6.89 13.11 -14.58
CA SER A 176 -6.34 13.23 -15.93
C SER A 176 -4.89 13.68 -15.89
N VAL A 177 -4.07 13.06 -16.74
CA VAL A 177 -2.68 13.45 -17.01
C VAL A 177 -2.50 13.52 -18.51
N ASN A 178 -1.99 14.63 -19.03
CA ASN A 178 -1.71 14.77 -20.46
C ASN A 178 -0.52 13.88 -20.86
N PHE A 179 -0.60 13.30 -22.03
CA PHE A 179 0.53 12.58 -22.62
C PHE A 179 1.64 13.56 -23.01
N PHE A 180 2.89 13.20 -22.68
CA PHE A 180 4.06 14.02 -22.97
C PHE A 180 5.28 13.12 -23.28
N THR A 181 5.99 13.40 -24.36
CA THR A 181 7.13 12.60 -24.84
C THR A 181 8.49 13.12 -24.39
N GLY A 182 8.56 14.39 -23.88
CA GLY A 182 9.79 14.97 -23.37
C GLY A 182 10.19 14.42 -21.99
N PRO A 183 11.44 14.68 -21.53
CA PRO A 183 11.87 14.28 -20.21
C PRO A 183 11.25 15.17 -19.11
N PRO A 184 10.55 14.59 -18.10
CA PRO A 184 10.16 13.18 -18.04
C PRO A 184 8.92 12.91 -18.89
N ALA A 185 8.96 11.80 -19.63
CA ALA A 185 7.82 11.33 -20.39
C ALA A 185 6.67 10.92 -19.45
N THR A 186 5.43 11.24 -19.85
CA THR A 186 4.23 10.78 -19.16
C THR A 186 3.39 9.92 -20.10
N THR A 187 2.92 8.77 -19.63
CA THR A 187 2.05 7.88 -20.42
C THR A 187 0.65 8.46 -20.64
N GLY A 188 0.28 9.47 -19.86
CA GLY A 188 -1.05 10.05 -19.85
C GLY A 188 -2.08 9.20 -19.09
N SER A 189 -3.22 9.78 -18.77
CA SER A 189 -4.38 9.07 -18.23
C SER A 189 -5.65 9.92 -18.36
N TYR A 190 -6.80 9.27 -18.54
CA TYR A 190 -8.10 9.94 -18.51
C TYR A 190 -8.59 10.08 -17.06
N ARG A 191 -9.39 11.12 -16.78
CA ARG A 191 -10.10 11.24 -15.51
C ARG A 191 -11.19 10.19 -15.44
N ARG A 192 -11.20 9.37 -14.36
CA ARG A 192 -12.19 8.33 -14.13
C ARG A 192 -13.18 8.72 -13.05
N ASN A 193 -14.43 8.84 -13.43
CA ASN A 193 -15.54 9.07 -12.52
C ASN A 193 -16.16 7.73 -12.13
N ASN A 194 -16.51 7.60 -10.84
CA ASN A 194 -17.10 6.38 -10.29
C ASN A 194 -18.42 6.70 -9.62
N TRP A 195 -19.33 5.75 -9.70
CA TRP A 195 -20.60 5.73 -9.01
C TRP A 195 -20.83 4.32 -8.43
N MET A 196 -21.14 4.23 -7.15
CA MET A 196 -21.27 2.98 -6.44
C MET A 196 -22.49 3.02 -5.53
N PHE A 197 -23.23 1.92 -5.51
CA PHE A 197 -24.42 1.76 -4.67
C PHE A 197 -24.48 0.36 -4.09
N GLN A 198 -24.87 0.24 -2.83
CA GLN A 198 -25.15 -1.04 -2.15
C GLN A 198 -26.47 -0.95 -1.40
N LEU A 199 -27.28 -1.98 -1.59
CA LEU A 199 -28.48 -2.24 -0.78
C LEU A 199 -28.35 -3.60 -0.14
N GLY A 200 -28.45 -3.68 1.18
CA GLY A 200 -28.25 -4.92 1.90
C GLY A 200 -29.01 -5.03 3.21
N LYS A 201 -28.98 -6.23 3.76
CA LYS A 201 -29.45 -6.55 5.09
C LYS A 201 -28.34 -7.30 5.83
N GLU A 202 -28.00 -6.84 7.03
CA GLU A 202 -26.90 -7.36 7.81
C GLU A 202 -27.31 -7.46 9.28
N LYS A 203 -26.99 -8.58 9.90
CA LYS A 203 -27.05 -8.76 11.34
C LYS A 203 -25.69 -9.25 11.79
N GLU A 204 -24.99 -8.40 12.55
CA GLU A 204 -23.64 -8.69 13.02
C GLU A 204 -23.52 -10.09 13.63
N GLY A 205 -22.49 -10.83 13.25
CA GLY A 205 -22.24 -12.19 13.71
C GLY A 205 -23.19 -13.25 13.17
N LYS A 206 -24.23 -12.91 12.37
CA LYS A 206 -25.20 -13.89 11.86
C LYS A 206 -25.23 -13.97 10.35
N TYR A 207 -25.60 -12.90 9.67
CA TYR A 207 -25.71 -12.91 8.20
C TYR A 207 -25.51 -11.53 7.58
N GLN A 208 -25.12 -11.54 6.32
CA GLN A 208 -25.09 -10.39 5.43
C GLN A 208 -25.60 -10.81 4.06
N VAL A 209 -26.52 -10.06 3.49
CA VAL A 209 -26.92 -10.16 2.08
C VAL A 209 -26.89 -8.76 1.49
N ALA A 210 -26.22 -8.57 0.36
CA ALA A 210 -26.12 -7.24 -0.26
C ALA A 210 -26.07 -7.35 -1.79
N LEU A 211 -26.77 -6.44 -2.44
CA LEU A 211 -26.72 -6.18 -3.87
C LEU A 211 -25.87 -4.93 -4.10
N ASN A 212 -24.86 -5.04 -4.95
CA ASN A 212 -23.90 -3.98 -5.26
C ASN A 212 -24.00 -3.59 -6.72
N PHE A 213 -23.87 -2.31 -6.97
CA PHE A 213 -23.76 -1.70 -8.31
C PHE A 213 -22.52 -0.84 -8.33
N VAL A 214 -21.65 -1.04 -9.30
CA VAL A 214 -20.40 -0.29 -9.46
C VAL A 214 -20.28 0.15 -10.91
N LYS A 215 -20.15 1.44 -11.13
CA LYS A 215 -19.90 2.03 -12.43
C LYS A 215 -18.66 2.91 -12.39
N ALA A 216 -17.84 2.83 -13.44
CA ALA A 216 -16.82 3.83 -13.69
C ALA A 216 -16.76 4.16 -15.18
N LYS A 217 -16.47 5.42 -15.48
CA LYS A 217 -16.37 5.94 -16.85
C LYS A 217 -15.25 6.94 -16.96
N ASP A 218 -14.41 6.75 -17.97
CA ASP A 218 -13.36 7.69 -18.32
C ASP A 218 -13.95 8.88 -19.11
N ALA A 219 -13.58 10.08 -18.71
CA ALA A 219 -13.99 11.31 -19.38
C ALA A 219 -13.05 11.57 -20.57
N ILE A 220 -13.50 11.28 -21.79
CA ILE A 220 -12.69 11.36 -23.03
C ILE A 220 -12.07 12.76 -23.20
N ARG A 221 -12.83 13.83 -22.89
CA ARG A 221 -12.38 15.22 -23.03
C ARG A 221 -11.58 15.75 -21.83
N SER A 222 -11.08 14.87 -20.96
CA SER A 222 -10.34 15.28 -19.76
C SER A 222 -8.86 15.52 -20.01
N VAL A 223 -8.35 15.21 -21.19
CA VAL A 223 -6.96 15.40 -21.61
C VAL A 223 -6.91 16.25 -22.87
N ASP A 224 -5.91 17.15 -22.94
CA ASP A 224 -5.64 17.97 -24.13
C ASP A 224 -4.83 17.17 -25.17
N THR A 225 -3.92 16.30 -24.68
CA THR A 225 -3.07 15.43 -25.51
C THR A 225 -3.46 13.98 -25.26
N VAL A 226 -4.04 13.35 -26.26
CA VAL A 226 -4.57 11.98 -26.20
C VAL A 226 -3.42 10.99 -26.02
N PRO A 227 -3.45 10.11 -25.01
CA PRO A 227 -2.47 9.04 -24.86
C PRO A 227 -2.58 8.03 -26.02
N PRO A 228 -1.48 7.71 -26.73
CA PRO A 228 -1.55 6.82 -27.90
C PRO A 228 -1.88 5.37 -27.52
N ASN A 229 -1.39 4.91 -26.35
CA ASN A 229 -1.50 3.51 -25.92
C ASN A 229 -2.57 3.28 -24.84
N ILE A 230 -3.26 4.32 -24.37
CA ILE A 230 -4.29 4.21 -23.35
C ILE A 230 -5.62 4.63 -23.95
N LYS A 231 -6.60 3.75 -23.91
CA LYS A 231 -7.95 4.00 -24.39
C LYS A 231 -8.88 4.36 -23.26
N PRO A 232 -9.85 5.28 -23.48
CA PRO A 232 -10.87 5.59 -22.47
C PRO A 232 -11.80 4.41 -22.31
N GLN A 233 -12.16 4.07 -21.09
CA GLN A 233 -12.90 2.87 -20.71
C GLN A 233 -14.16 3.19 -19.94
N GLU A 234 -15.15 2.30 -20.01
CA GLU A 234 -16.35 2.33 -19.18
C GLU A 234 -16.66 0.92 -18.70
N GLY A 235 -17.08 0.78 -17.47
CA GLY A 235 -17.51 -0.50 -16.91
C GLY A 235 -18.69 -0.33 -15.97
N PHE A 236 -19.54 -1.37 -15.94
CA PHE A 236 -20.65 -1.51 -15.03
C PHE A 236 -20.70 -2.92 -14.49
N THR A 237 -20.76 -3.08 -13.16
CA THR A 237 -20.79 -4.39 -12.49
C THR A 237 -21.94 -4.42 -11.51
N ILE A 238 -22.69 -5.51 -11.54
CA ILE A 238 -23.72 -5.87 -10.54
C ILE A 238 -23.22 -7.11 -9.81
N SER A 239 -23.25 -7.12 -8.47
CA SER A 239 -22.96 -8.32 -7.69
C SER A 239 -23.96 -8.55 -6.56
N LEU A 240 -24.27 -9.81 -6.31
CA LEU A 240 -25.05 -10.25 -5.15
C LEU A 240 -24.14 -11.07 -4.25
N VAL A 241 -23.97 -10.61 -3.01
CA VAL A 241 -23.17 -11.29 -2.00
C VAL A 241 -24.03 -11.77 -0.85
N GLY A 242 -23.82 -13.00 -0.42
CA GLY A 242 -24.42 -13.62 0.76
C GLY A 242 -23.34 -14.18 1.67
N LYS A 243 -23.44 -13.90 2.97
CA LYS A 243 -22.62 -14.51 4.02
C LYS A 243 -23.55 -14.94 5.16
N VAL A 244 -23.33 -16.12 5.72
CA VAL A 244 -24.10 -16.64 6.85
C VAL A 244 -23.17 -17.39 7.81
N ASN A 245 -23.29 -17.10 9.10
CA ASN A 245 -22.79 -17.99 10.15
C ASN A 245 -23.94 -18.94 10.52
N ILE A 246 -23.77 -20.21 10.19
CA ILE A 246 -24.78 -21.27 10.41
C ILE A 246 -24.92 -21.47 11.92
N ASP A 247 -23.79 -21.53 12.62
CA ASP A 247 -23.68 -21.53 14.06
C ASP A 247 -22.43 -20.76 14.53
N GLU A 248 -21.97 -20.96 15.76
CA GLU A 248 -20.76 -20.33 16.30
C GLU A 248 -19.48 -20.77 15.60
N HIS A 249 -19.52 -21.87 14.85
CA HIS A 249 -18.37 -22.51 14.26
C HIS A 249 -18.42 -22.53 12.73
N TRP A 250 -19.55 -22.79 12.12
CA TRP A 250 -19.69 -22.99 10.70
C TRP A 250 -20.17 -21.73 9.97
N TYR A 251 -19.54 -21.45 8.85
CA TYR A 251 -19.91 -20.34 7.99
C TYR A 251 -19.97 -20.75 6.52
N ALA A 252 -20.79 -20.04 5.78
CA ALA A 252 -20.84 -20.13 4.33
C ALA A 252 -20.90 -18.72 3.73
N SER A 253 -20.31 -18.53 2.56
CA SER A 253 -20.49 -17.31 1.76
C SER A 253 -20.51 -17.62 0.28
N ALA A 254 -21.28 -16.84 -0.46
CA ALA A 254 -21.32 -16.90 -1.91
C ALA A 254 -21.44 -15.48 -2.48
N GLU A 255 -20.85 -15.25 -3.64
CA GLU A 255 -21.01 -14.04 -4.41
C GLU A 255 -21.08 -14.39 -5.88
N GLY A 256 -22.05 -13.83 -6.58
CA GLY A 256 -22.18 -13.86 -8.03
C GLY A 256 -22.12 -12.42 -8.58
N ALA A 257 -21.43 -12.21 -9.67
CA ALA A 257 -21.30 -10.90 -10.29
C ALA A 257 -21.38 -11.00 -11.82
N GLU A 258 -21.94 -9.97 -12.41
CA GLU A 258 -21.98 -9.76 -13.84
C GLU A 258 -21.35 -8.42 -14.16
N SER A 259 -20.54 -8.35 -15.22
CA SER A 259 -19.96 -7.10 -15.68
C SER A 259 -20.21 -6.88 -17.17
N ILE A 260 -20.45 -5.62 -17.53
CA ILE A 260 -20.37 -5.11 -18.90
C ILE A 260 -19.22 -4.12 -18.93
N TYR A 261 -18.27 -4.33 -19.83
CA TYR A 261 -17.04 -3.55 -19.90
C TYR A 261 -16.72 -3.14 -21.33
N THR A 262 -16.49 -1.85 -21.55
CA THR A 262 -16.10 -1.25 -22.82
C THR A 262 -14.64 -0.87 -22.75
N LYS A 263 -13.81 -1.52 -23.55
CA LYS A 263 -12.34 -1.32 -23.57
C LYS A 263 -11.90 -0.02 -24.24
N ASP A 264 -12.71 0.47 -25.18
CA ASP A 264 -12.42 1.69 -25.94
C ASP A 264 -13.72 2.44 -26.25
N LEU A 265 -13.97 3.53 -25.53
CA LEU A 265 -15.10 4.41 -25.71
C LEU A 265 -14.99 5.32 -26.94
N SER A 266 -13.83 5.39 -27.58
CA SER A 266 -13.65 6.16 -28.80
C SER A 266 -14.21 5.46 -30.05
N LEU A 267 -14.50 4.15 -29.93
CA LEU A 267 -15.18 3.38 -30.98
C LEU A 267 -16.67 3.68 -31.02
N PRO A 268 -17.31 3.52 -32.20
CA PRO A 268 -18.75 3.81 -32.34
C PRO A 268 -19.63 3.00 -31.38
N THR A 269 -20.76 3.57 -31.04
CA THR A 269 -21.85 2.84 -30.38
C THR A 269 -22.39 1.75 -31.31
N ASP A 270 -22.69 0.59 -30.75
CA ASP A 270 -23.15 -0.59 -31.47
C ASP A 270 -24.27 -1.26 -30.66
N SER A 271 -25.48 -1.20 -31.18
CA SER A 271 -26.69 -1.73 -30.54
C SER A 271 -26.70 -3.26 -30.45
N THR A 272 -25.84 -3.95 -31.20
CA THR A 272 -25.69 -5.42 -31.15
C THR A 272 -24.79 -5.87 -30.01
N LYS A 273 -24.06 -4.95 -29.38
CA LYS A 273 -23.15 -5.20 -28.27
C LYS A 273 -23.83 -5.14 -26.90
N PRO A 274 -23.29 -5.83 -25.90
CA PRO A 274 -23.85 -5.81 -24.55
C PRO A 274 -24.04 -4.37 -24.02
N SER A 275 -25.23 -4.13 -23.49
CA SER A 275 -25.62 -2.86 -22.89
C SER A 275 -26.59 -3.09 -21.74
N PHE A 276 -26.69 -2.13 -20.83
CA PHE A 276 -27.68 -2.10 -19.75
C PHE A 276 -28.11 -0.65 -19.52
N LYS A 277 -29.04 -0.18 -20.36
CA LYS A 277 -29.54 1.20 -20.28
C LYS A 277 -30.39 1.41 -19.01
N PRO A 278 -30.27 2.55 -18.34
CA PRO A 278 -29.51 3.75 -18.74
C PRO A 278 -28.05 3.77 -18.26
N PHE A 279 -27.54 2.69 -17.67
CA PHE A 279 -26.25 2.69 -16.98
C PHE A 279 -25.05 2.58 -17.93
N ILE A 280 -25.11 1.70 -18.94
CA ILE A 280 -24.03 1.52 -19.91
C ILE A 280 -24.59 1.24 -21.31
N GLU A 281 -24.02 1.91 -22.31
CA GLU A 281 -24.34 1.69 -23.72
C GLU A 281 -23.33 0.73 -24.35
N GLY A 282 -23.79 -0.03 -25.36
CA GLY A 282 -22.94 -0.93 -26.15
C GLY A 282 -22.09 -0.14 -27.14
N HIS A 283 -20.80 -0.42 -27.15
CA HIS A 283 -19.83 0.02 -28.15
C HIS A 283 -19.21 -1.21 -28.82
N THR A 284 -18.55 -1.03 -29.96
CA THR A 284 -17.90 -2.14 -30.69
C THR A 284 -16.97 -2.98 -29.81
N SER A 285 -16.33 -2.37 -28.81
CA SER A 285 -15.41 -3.05 -27.85
C SER A 285 -16.07 -3.56 -26.56
N SER A 286 -17.41 -3.45 -26.45
CA SER A 286 -18.12 -3.87 -25.24
C SER A 286 -18.22 -5.38 -25.12
N MET A 287 -17.99 -5.89 -23.92
CA MET A 287 -18.03 -7.30 -23.54
C MET A 287 -18.90 -7.46 -22.30
N ARG A 288 -19.52 -8.63 -22.16
CA ARG A 288 -20.30 -9.03 -20.96
C ARG A 288 -19.81 -10.38 -20.50
N ASP A 289 -19.58 -10.52 -19.18
CA ASP A 289 -19.21 -11.81 -18.62
C ASP A 289 -19.56 -11.89 -17.12
N LEU A 290 -19.42 -13.09 -16.58
CA LEU A 290 -19.83 -13.47 -15.23
C LEU A 290 -18.60 -13.81 -14.38
N ALA A 291 -18.76 -13.61 -13.07
CA ALA A 291 -17.84 -14.12 -12.06
C ALA A 291 -18.63 -14.67 -10.89
N GLY A 292 -18.03 -15.63 -10.18
CA GLY A 292 -18.64 -16.21 -9.00
C GLY A 292 -17.61 -16.71 -8.01
N GLN A 293 -17.95 -16.69 -6.74
CA GLN A 293 -17.17 -17.34 -5.70
C GLN A 293 -18.06 -17.90 -4.61
N ALA A 294 -17.62 -18.99 -4.00
CA ALA A 294 -18.25 -19.57 -2.84
C ALA A 294 -17.18 -20.02 -1.85
N SER A 295 -17.49 -19.91 -0.56
CA SER A 295 -16.65 -20.47 0.50
C SER A 295 -17.51 -21.11 1.58
N PHE A 296 -16.98 -22.17 2.16
CA PHE A 296 -17.57 -22.89 3.28
C PHE A 296 -16.44 -23.27 4.23
N GLY A 297 -16.70 -23.20 5.53
CA GLY A 297 -15.67 -23.57 6.49
C GLY A 297 -16.15 -23.57 7.93
N ARG A 298 -15.23 -24.00 8.78
CA ARG A 298 -15.37 -24.02 10.23
C ARG A 298 -14.32 -23.14 10.87
N LYS A 299 -14.72 -22.40 11.89
CA LYS A 299 -13.84 -21.65 12.79
C LYS A 299 -13.97 -22.17 14.20
N SER A 300 -12.86 -22.37 14.87
CA SER A 300 -12.84 -22.67 16.29
C SER A 300 -11.63 -22.01 16.95
N GLN A 301 -11.52 -22.12 18.26
CA GLN A 301 -10.41 -21.52 18.99
C GLN A 301 -9.04 -22.04 18.52
N ASN A 302 -8.96 -23.36 18.27
CA ASN A 302 -7.68 -24.05 18.01
C ASN A 302 -7.51 -24.54 16.57
N PHE A 303 -8.62 -24.66 15.82
CA PHE A 303 -8.59 -25.20 14.48
C PHE A 303 -9.63 -24.57 13.58
N ASP A 304 -9.19 -23.93 12.52
CA ASP A 304 -10.05 -23.44 11.44
C ASP A 304 -9.77 -24.24 10.17
N PHE A 305 -10.81 -24.45 9.41
CA PHE A 305 -10.76 -25.09 8.11
C PHE A 305 -11.75 -24.39 7.17
N GLY A 306 -11.36 -24.21 5.91
CA GLY A 306 -12.24 -23.63 4.90
C GLY A 306 -11.86 -24.06 3.50
N ALA A 307 -12.87 -24.15 2.64
CA ALA A 307 -12.72 -24.35 1.20
C ALA A 307 -13.30 -23.14 0.46
N LYS A 308 -12.64 -22.72 -0.60
CA LYS A 308 -13.08 -21.62 -1.47
C LYS A 308 -12.90 -22.01 -2.93
N ILE A 309 -13.93 -21.72 -3.73
CA ILE A 309 -13.88 -21.76 -5.18
C ILE A 309 -14.12 -20.36 -5.73
N LYS A 310 -13.39 -19.94 -6.77
CA LYS A 310 -13.57 -18.65 -7.41
C LYS A 310 -13.41 -18.79 -8.92
N TYR A 311 -14.43 -18.39 -9.66
CA TYR A 311 -14.49 -18.37 -11.10
C TYR A 311 -14.52 -16.92 -11.60
N LEU A 312 -13.70 -16.59 -12.60
CA LEU A 312 -13.72 -15.33 -13.31
C LEU A 312 -13.75 -15.60 -14.81
N GLY A 313 -14.82 -15.18 -15.49
CA GLY A 313 -14.95 -15.32 -16.93
C GLY A 313 -13.89 -14.53 -17.70
N ALA A 314 -13.65 -14.89 -18.96
CA ALA A 314 -12.60 -14.29 -19.79
C ALA A 314 -12.82 -12.80 -20.09
N GLY A 315 -14.07 -12.39 -20.16
CA GLY A 315 -14.48 -10.99 -20.36
C GLY A 315 -14.85 -10.26 -19.10
N PHE A 316 -14.77 -10.89 -17.92
CA PHE A 316 -15.13 -10.25 -16.67
C PHE A 316 -14.10 -9.22 -16.25
N GLN A 317 -14.50 -7.97 -16.19
CA GLN A 317 -13.70 -6.85 -15.68
C GLN A 317 -14.58 -5.92 -14.87
N THR A 318 -14.12 -5.53 -13.70
CA THR A 318 -14.82 -4.55 -12.86
C THR A 318 -14.01 -3.28 -12.72
N PRO A 319 -14.61 -2.11 -12.92
CA PRO A 319 -13.92 -0.85 -12.76
C PRO A 319 -13.50 -0.59 -11.31
N GLY A 320 -14.17 -1.24 -10.35
CA GLY A 320 -13.84 -1.18 -8.92
C GLY A 320 -12.61 -1.99 -8.54
N TYR A 321 -12.10 -2.87 -9.41
CA TYR A 321 -10.88 -3.64 -9.20
C TYR A 321 -10.13 -3.86 -10.52
N PRO A 322 -9.49 -2.83 -11.06
CA PRO A 322 -8.89 -2.86 -12.42
C PRO A 322 -7.75 -3.86 -12.58
N PHE A 323 -7.14 -4.34 -11.49
CA PHE A 323 -6.06 -5.33 -11.50
C PHE A 323 -6.53 -6.78 -11.36
N MET A 324 -7.84 -7.00 -11.37
CA MET A 324 -8.38 -8.35 -11.31
C MET A 324 -8.05 -9.10 -12.60
N GLN A 325 -7.34 -10.22 -12.48
CA GLN A 325 -6.99 -11.07 -13.62
C GLN A 325 -8.20 -11.95 -13.98
N PRO A 326 -8.81 -11.81 -15.16
CA PRO A 326 -9.94 -12.63 -15.62
C PRO A 326 -9.49 -14.01 -16.11
N ASP A 327 -10.43 -14.78 -16.66
CA ASP A 327 -10.23 -16.08 -17.32
C ASP A 327 -9.55 -17.12 -16.43
N ARG A 328 -10.07 -17.28 -15.21
CA ARG A 328 -9.49 -18.22 -14.25
C ARG A 328 -10.50 -18.89 -13.33
N LEU A 329 -10.08 -20.05 -12.83
CA LEU A 329 -10.79 -20.83 -11.82
C LEU A 329 -9.80 -21.22 -10.71
N ASP A 330 -10.07 -20.80 -9.49
CA ASP A 330 -9.26 -21.10 -8.30
C ASP A 330 -10.02 -22.06 -7.38
N TYR A 331 -9.34 -23.10 -6.89
CA TYR A 331 -9.76 -23.96 -5.80
C TYR A 331 -8.77 -23.84 -4.67
N VAL A 332 -9.19 -23.43 -3.49
CA VAL A 332 -8.29 -23.17 -2.36
C VAL A 332 -8.85 -23.79 -1.09
N LEU A 333 -8.01 -24.51 -0.37
CA LEU A 333 -8.23 -24.95 1.00
C LEU A 333 -7.41 -24.08 1.94
N ASN A 334 -8.00 -23.67 3.05
CA ASN A 334 -7.36 -22.86 4.08
C ASN A 334 -7.45 -23.60 5.42
N THR A 335 -6.41 -23.51 6.21
CA THR A 335 -6.39 -24.05 7.57
C THR A 335 -5.62 -23.14 8.51
N ARG A 336 -6.05 -23.10 9.75
CA ARG A 336 -5.30 -22.51 10.87
C ARG A 336 -5.33 -23.48 12.03
N ILE A 337 -4.16 -23.77 12.58
CA ILE A 337 -3.97 -24.66 13.73
C ILE A 337 -3.25 -23.87 14.80
N VAL A 338 -3.83 -23.81 16.00
CA VAL A 338 -3.21 -23.18 17.17
C VAL A 338 -3.14 -24.22 18.28
N THR A 339 -1.93 -24.51 18.72
CA THR A 339 -1.69 -25.47 19.80
C THR A 339 -1.05 -24.76 20.97
N TRP A 340 -1.59 -25.00 22.16
CA TRP A 340 -1.07 -24.54 23.44
C TRP A 340 -0.79 -25.76 24.29
N LYS A 341 0.47 -26.08 24.48
CA LYS A 341 0.88 -27.08 25.45
C LYS A 341 1.27 -26.36 26.72
N ASN A 342 0.73 -26.75 27.84
CA ASN A 342 0.92 -26.23 29.20
C ASN A 342 1.43 -24.79 29.33
N LYS A 343 0.72 -23.94 30.04
CA LYS A 343 1.13 -22.54 30.29
C LYS A 343 2.51 -22.41 30.95
N SER A 344 2.99 -23.45 31.64
CA SER A 344 4.28 -23.48 32.33
C SER A 344 5.48 -23.61 31.41
N ASP A 345 5.35 -24.26 30.24
CA ASP A 345 6.50 -24.60 29.42
C ASP A 345 6.75 -23.60 28.27
N GLY A 346 5.95 -22.55 28.17
CA GLY A 346 6.09 -21.51 27.15
C GLY A 346 5.88 -21.98 25.70
N TYR A 347 5.47 -23.24 25.48
CA TYR A 347 5.27 -23.79 24.13
C TYR A 347 4.00 -23.22 23.49
N ARG A 348 4.17 -22.66 22.27
CA ARG A 348 3.07 -22.15 21.45
C ARG A 348 3.34 -22.46 19.99
N MET A 349 2.31 -22.90 19.26
CA MET A 349 2.40 -23.12 17.82
C MET A 349 1.18 -22.52 17.12
N ASN A 350 1.43 -21.82 16.04
CA ASN A 350 0.40 -21.29 15.14
C ASN A 350 0.79 -21.60 13.70
N ILE A 351 0.00 -22.38 13.01
CA ILE A 351 0.16 -22.69 11.60
C ILE A 351 -1.03 -22.11 10.86
N THR A 352 -0.76 -21.27 9.87
CA THR A 352 -1.76 -20.81 8.90
C THR A 352 -1.29 -21.24 7.53
N ALA A 353 -2.10 -22.00 6.84
CA ALA A 353 -1.78 -22.49 5.50
C ALA A 353 -2.96 -22.33 4.56
N SER A 354 -2.68 -22.05 3.31
CA SER A 354 -3.61 -22.24 2.22
C SER A 354 -2.91 -22.96 1.08
N GLY A 355 -3.64 -23.84 0.41
CA GLY A 355 -3.12 -24.58 -0.73
C GLY A 355 -4.24 -24.86 -1.72
N GLY A 356 -3.91 -24.81 -3.00
CA GLY A 356 -4.91 -25.01 -4.02
C GLY A 356 -4.36 -25.06 -5.43
N GLN A 357 -5.27 -25.07 -6.37
CA GLN A 357 -4.97 -25.03 -7.78
C GLN A 357 -5.64 -23.83 -8.43
N ARG A 358 -4.90 -23.14 -9.25
CA ARG A 358 -5.40 -22.14 -10.19
C ARG A 358 -5.35 -22.69 -11.60
N VAL A 359 -6.43 -22.56 -12.33
CA VAL A 359 -6.52 -22.83 -13.76
C VAL A 359 -6.70 -21.50 -14.47
N ASN A 360 -5.73 -21.08 -15.26
CA ASN A 360 -5.77 -19.87 -16.08
C ASN A 360 -6.16 -20.22 -17.52
N ASN A 361 -6.64 -19.22 -18.29
CA ASN A 361 -7.08 -19.35 -19.67
C ASN A 361 -8.11 -20.47 -19.85
N ILE A 362 -9.13 -20.48 -19.00
CA ILE A 362 -10.18 -21.51 -19.03
C ILE A 362 -11.00 -21.46 -20.31
N SER A 363 -11.13 -20.28 -20.93
CA SER A 363 -11.80 -20.07 -22.22
C SER A 363 -11.03 -20.61 -23.41
N ASN A 364 -9.71 -20.80 -23.28
CA ASN A 364 -8.84 -21.28 -24.36
C ASN A 364 -8.16 -22.58 -23.93
N THR A 365 -8.64 -23.71 -24.46
CA THR A 365 -8.15 -25.05 -24.10
C THR A 365 -6.67 -25.27 -24.48
N THR A 366 -6.19 -24.63 -25.54
CA THR A 366 -4.80 -24.74 -26.01
C THR A 366 -3.81 -24.01 -25.12
N LEU A 367 -4.25 -22.91 -24.50
CA LEU A 367 -3.42 -22.08 -23.60
C LEU A 367 -3.75 -22.28 -22.12
N ARG A 368 -4.63 -23.24 -21.81
CA ARG A 368 -5.05 -23.53 -20.43
C ARG A 368 -3.86 -23.97 -19.59
N ALA A 369 -3.64 -23.26 -18.50
CA ALA A 369 -2.56 -23.53 -17.57
C ALA A 369 -3.09 -23.89 -16.18
N LYS A 370 -2.48 -24.91 -15.56
CA LYS A 370 -2.75 -25.29 -14.18
C LYS A 370 -1.52 -24.98 -13.34
N GLN A 371 -1.69 -24.33 -12.21
CA GLN A 371 -0.59 -24.08 -11.30
C GLN A 371 -1.02 -24.29 -9.86
N PHE A 372 -0.08 -24.68 -9.03
CA PHE A 372 -0.24 -24.65 -7.59
C PHE A 372 -0.19 -23.20 -7.10
N ILE A 373 -1.10 -22.86 -6.20
CA ILE A 373 -1.09 -21.60 -5.45
C ILE A 373 -1.14 -21.96 -3.97
N GLY A 374 -0.29 -21.30 -3.17
CA GLY A 374 -0.31 -21.65 -1.75
C GLY A 374 0.60 -20.76 -0.93
N ASN A 375 0.28 -20.70 0.35
CA ASN A 375 1.12 -20.06 1.35
C ASN A 375 1.10 -20.90 2.64
N LEU A 376 2.17 -20.79 3.39
CA LEU A 376 2.33 -21.35 4.72
C LEU A 376 2.99 -20.29 5.60
N ASN A 377 2.44 -20.09 6.77
CA ASN A 377 3.09 -19.39 7.86
C ASN A 377 3.04 -20.28 9.10
N TRP A 378 4.19 -20.72 9.56
CA TRP A 378 4.34 -21.58 10.72
C TRP A 378 5.19 -20.87 11.76
N PHE A 379 4.58 -20.42 12.83
CA PHE A 379 5.24 -19.88 14.00
C PHE A 379 5.23 -20.91 15.14
N THR A 380 6.38 -21.13 15.75
CA THR A 380 6.52 -21.97 16.95
C THR A 380 7.44 -21.30 17.94
N GLN A 381 6.96 -21.14 19.14
CA GLN A 381 7.76 -20.88 20.32
C GLN A 381 7.99 -22.21 21.03
N PHE A 382 9.23 -22.70 21.05
CA PHE A 382 9.56 -24.00 21.66
C PHE A 382 9.62 -23.90 23.18
N ASN A 383 10.14 -22.80 23.69
CA ASN A 383 10.23 -22.44 25.10
C ASN A 383 10.42 -20.92 25.23
N GLU A 384 10.75 -20.44 26.43
CA GLU A 384 10.96 -18.99 26.69
C GLU A 384 12.12 -18.39 25.87
N HIS A 385 13.03 -19.22 25.37
CA HIS A 385 14.24 -18.78 24.69
C HIS A 385 14.17 -18.91 23.16
N TRP A 386 13.58 -19.99 22.65
CA TRP A 386 13.61 -20.33 21.23
C TRP A 386 12.30 -20.11 20.52
N ASN A 387 12.35 -19.36 19.43
CA ASN A 387 11.25 -19.18 18.48
C ASN A 387 11.71 -19.53 17.07
N LEU A 388 10.79 -20.02 16.27
CA LEU A 388 10.98 -20.27 14.84
C LEU A 388 9.76 -19.78 14.07
N ASN A 389 10.01 -19.01 13.01
CA ASN A 389 9.01 -18.70 12.01
C ASN A 389 9.46 -19.25 10.66
N VAL A 390 8.60 -20.04 10.01
CA VAL A 390 8.80 -20.54 8.64
C VAL A 390 7.65 -20.02 7.79
N SER A 391 7.99 -19.37 6.69
CA SER A 391 7.02 -18.87 5.71
C SER A 391 7.32 -19.47 4.34
N PHE A 392 6.27 -19.84 3.63
CA PHE A 392 6.37 -20.23 2.23
C PHE A 392 5.26 -19.53 1.45
N ASN A 393 5.60 -19.02 0.28
CA ASN A 393 4.65 -18.36 -0.59
C ASN A 393 4.91 -18.76 -2.04
N ASN A 394 3.86 -19.21 -2.71
CA ASN A 394 3.89 -19.52 -4.13
C ASN A 394 2.82 -18.70 -4.84
N PHE A 395 3.21 -17.95 -5.86
CA PHE A 395 2.29 -17.18 -6.68
C PHE A 395 2.77 -17.11 -8.14
N GLY A 396 1.87 -16.71 -9.03
CA GLY A 396 2.17 -16.56 -10.43
C GLY A 396 1.27 -17.43 -11.31
N PHE A 397 1.66 -17.63 -12.56
CA PHE A 397 0.95 -18.50 -13.51
C PHE A 397 1.89 -19.04 -14.59
N GLN A 398 1.48 -20.13 -15.23
CA GLN A 398 2.20 -20.75 -16.32
C GLN A 398 1.21 -21.30 -17.35
N THR A 399 1.46 -21.07 -18.64
CA THR A 399 0.78 -21.74 -19.74
C THR A 399 1.62 -22.92 -20.25
N PRO A 400 1.00 -24.04 -20.70
CA PRO A 400 1.76 -25.15 -21.28
C PRO A 400 2.53 -24.72 -22.52
N GLY A 401 3.79 -25.13 -22.60
CA GLY A 401 4.68 -24.80 -23.72
C GLY A 401 4.63 -25.75 -24.91
N GLY A 402 3.77 -26.79 -24.90
CA GLY A 402 3.89 -27.92 -25.82
C GLY A 402 3.59 -27.64 -27.28
N ILE A 403 2.64 -26.78 -27.61
CA ILE A 403 2.25 -26.44 -29.01
C ILE A 403 2.58 -24.98 -29.34
N ASN A 404 2.70 -24.14 -28.31
CA ASN A 404 3.06 -22.74 -28.46
C ASN A 404 4.44 -22.48 -27.86
N PRO A 405 5.49 -22.26 -28.66
CA PRO A 405 6.83 -21.94 -28.15
C PRO A 405 6.85 -20.67 -27.30
N TYR A 406 5.82 -19.83 -27.41
CA TYR A 406 5.66 -18.58 -26.68
C TYR A 406 4.81 -18.72 -25.39
N GLY A 407 4.70 -19.94 -24.83
CA GLY A 407 3.99 -20.11 -23.55
C GLY A 407 4.54 -19.21 -22.44
N ILE A 408 3.64 -18.54 -21.72
CA ILE A 408 3.99 -17.62 -20.63
C ILE A 408 4.36 -18.43 -19.38
N LYS A 409 5.44 -18.03 -18.70
CA LYS A 409 5.77 -18.49 -17.35
C LYS A 409 6.06 -17.29 -16.46
N ASN A 410 5.39 -17.18 -15.33
CA ASN A 410 5.57 -16.13 -14.34
C ASN A 410 5.26 -16.77 -12.98
N ILE A 411 6.25 -17.38 -12.36
CA ILE A 411 6.10 -18.11 -11.09
C ILE A 411 7.15 -17.63 -10.11
N SER A 412 6.71 -17.23 -8.91
CA SER A 412 7.56 -16.97 -7.75
C SER A 412 7.33 -18.00 -6.66
N ASN A 413 8.43 -18.45 -6.07
CA ASN A 413 8.44 -19.27 -4.86
C ASN A 413 9.35 -18.58 -3.85
N ASP A 414 8.81 -18.29 -2.68
CA ASP A 414 9.52 -17.62 -1.61
C ASP A 414 9.48 -18.49 -0.35
N LEU A 415 10.64 -18.77 0.23
CA LEU A 415 10.80 -19.53 1.47
C LEU A 415 11.57 -18.67 2.48
N GLY A 416 10.95 -18.41 3.63
CA GLY A 416 11.57 -17.73 4.75
C GLY A 416 11.74 -18.67 5.95
N ILE A 417 12.89 -18.62 6.61
CA ILE A 417 13.18 -19.37 7.83
C ILE A 417 13.84 -18.41 8.82
N ASN A 418 13.17 -18.16 9.94
CA ASN A 418 13.55 -17.12 10.90
C ASN A 418 13.61 -17.70 12.33
N PRO A 419 14.69 -18.39 12.73
CA PRO A 419 14.91 -18.74 14.11
C PRO A 419 15.35 -17.54 14.93
N SER A 420 14.92 -17.45 16.17
CA SER A 420 15.41 -16.48 17.14
C SER A 420 15.64 -17.12 18.51
N TYR A 421 16.68 -16.64 19.17
CA TYR A 421 17.08 -17.08 20.49
C TYR A 421 17.20 -15.88 21.42
N THR A 422 16.51 -15.93 22.54
CA THR A 422 16.58 -14.91 23.60
C THR A 422 17.23 -15.50 24.84
N TRP A 423 18.28 -14.86 25.30
CA TRP A 423 18.93 -15.20 26.57
C TRP A 423 19.00 -13.94 27.44
N SER A 424 18.68 -14.06 28.71
CA SER A 424 18.67 -12.95 29.63
C SER A 424 19.35 -13.29 30.95
N ASN A 425 20.01 -12.31 31.51
CA ASN A 425 20.45 -12.28 32.91
C ASN A 425 19.92 -10.99 33.57
N GLU A 426 20.22 -10.78 34.86
CA GLU A 426 19.74 -9.60 35.62
C GLU A 426 20.15 -8.24 35.01
N LYS A 427 21.14 -8.19 34.13
CA LYS A 427 21.71 -6.95 33.60
C LYS A 427 21.42 -6.73 32.12
N VAL A 428 21.34 -7.81 31.33
CA VAL A 428 21.28 -7.73 29.87
C VAL A 428 20.35 -8.80 29.31
N ILE A 429 19.51 -8.41 28.35
CA ILE A 429 18.75 -9.32 27.50
C ILE A 429 19.47 -9.38 26.14
N HIS A 430 19.84 -10.56 25.68
CA HIS A 430 20.41 -10.78 24.36
C HIS A 430 19.37 -11.42 23.44
N LEU A 431 19.12 -10.79 22.31
CA LEU A 431 18.32 -11.34 21.22
C LEU A 431 19.24 -11.65 20.03
N PHE A 432 19.30 -12.91 19.63
CA PHE A 432 19.93 -13.35 18.39
C PHE A 432 18.83 -13.78 17.42
N SER A 433 18.90 -13.33 16.19
CA SER A 433 17.98 -13.77 15.14
C SER A 433 18.70 -13.97 13.82
N LEU A 434 18.34 -15.03 13.12
CA LEU A 434 18.70 -15.27 11.74
C LEU A 434 17.41 -15.15 10.90
N ASN A 435 17.46 -14.35 9.85
CA ASN A 435 16.40 -14.30 8.86
C ASN A 435 16.99 -14.75 7.52
N TYR A 436 16.59 -15.94 7.08
CA TYR A 436 16.98 -16.47 5.80
C TYR A 436 15.78 -16.50 4.86
N ASN A 437 15.92 -15.86 3.70
CA ASN A 437 14.93 -15.89 2.63
C ASN A 437 15.57 -16.43 1.36
N TRP A 438 14.90 -17.40 0.75
CA TRP A 438 15.15 -17.85 -0.59
C TRP A 438 13.95 -17.49 -1.47
N SER A 439 14.21 -16.84 -2.59
CA SER A 439 13.20 -16.51 -3.58
C SER A 439 13.66 -16.97 -4.96
N LYS A 440 12.79 -17.67 -5.66
CA LYS A 440 13.02 -18.08 -7.05
C LYS A 440 11.87 -17.58 -7.91
N TYR A 441 12.19 -16.72 -8.84
CA TYR A 441 11.26 -16.17 -9.82
C TYR A 441 11.66 -16.63 -11.21
N ASP A 442 10.75 -17.30 -11.91
CA ASP A 442 10.93 -17.74 -13.30
C ASP A 442 9.94 -16.99 -14.19
N GLU A 443 10.44 -16.29 -15.19
CA GLU A 443 9.66 -15.59 -16.22
C GLU A 443 10.06 -16.07 -17.61
N ARG A 444 9.09 -16.35 -18.45
CA ARG A 444 9.30 -16.63 -19.86
C ARG A 444 8.91 -15.38 -20.66
N ASP A 445 9.85 -14.90 -21.47
CA ASP A 445 9.59 -13.87 -22.46
C ASP A 445 8.71 -14.44 -23.58
N VAL A 446 7.57 -13.79 -23.79
CA VAL A 446 6.56 -14.20 -24.78
C VAL A 446 7.08 -14.04 -26.23
N PHE A 447 7.98 -13.10 -26.48
CA PHE A 447 8.49 -12.80 -27.83
C PHE A 447 9.67 -13.67 -28.23
N THR A 448 10.58 -13.94 -27.31
CA THR A 448 11.79 -14.71 -27.58
C THR A 448 11.69 -16.16 -27.14
N GLY A 449 10.72 -16.51 -26.30
CA GLY A 449 10.59 -17.81 -25.65
C GLY A 449 11.66 -18.09 -24.59
N ASN A 450 12.58 -17.16 -24.34
CA ASN A 450 13.64 -17.33 -23.35
C ASN A 450 13.08 -17.32 -21.93
N ILE A 451 13.59 -18.20 -21.09
CA ILE A 451 13.26 -18.23 -19.67
C ILE A 451 14.29 -17.43 -18.91
N THR A 452 13.86 -16.37 -18.24
CA THR A 452 14.65 -15.64 -17.26
C THR A 452 14.39 -16.22 -15.90
N SER A 453 15.42 -16.72 -15.23
CA SER A 453 15.34 -17.24 -13.87
C SER A 453 16.12 -16.32 -12.93
N ASN A 454 15.42 -15.80 -11.93
CA ASN A 454 16.03 -15.03 -10.87
C ASN A 454 16.04 -15.88 -9.60
N ASN A 455 17.23 -16.15 -9.06
CA ASN A 455 17.41 -16.90 -7.82
C ASN A 455 18.10 -16.02 -6.78
N THR A 456 17.37 -15.69 -5.71
CA THR A 456 17.80 -14.75 -4.69
C THR A 456 17.92 -15.47 -3.34
N HIS A 457 19.02 -15.24 -2.67
CA HIS A 457 19.25 -15.68 -1.29
C HIS A 457 19.56 -14.46 -0.43
N THR A 458 18.87 -14.32 0.67
CA THR A 458 19.11 -13.29 1.68
C THR A 458 19.30 -13.94 3.03
N ALA A 459 20.39 -13.65 3.69
CA ALA A 459 20.66 -14.07 5.07
C ALA A 459 20.96 -12.82 5.90
N LEU A 460 20.16 -12.58 6.94
CA LEU A 460 20.31 -11.47 7.87
C LEU A 460 20.53 -12.02 9.27
N LEU A 461 21.71 -11.81 9.82
CA LEU A 461 22.05 -12.15 11.21
C LEU A 461 22.00 -10.87 12.04
N THR A 462 21.26 -10.89 13.14
CA THR A 462 21.10 -9.73 14.02
C THR A 462 21.37 -10.15 15.47
N TRP A 463 22.11 -9.31 16.19
CA TRP A 463 22.32 -9.39 17.63
C TRP A 463 21.94 -8.07 18.29
N VAL A 464 21.03 -8.14 19.26
CA VAL A 464 20.49 -6.97 19.98
C VAL A 464 20.64 -7.20 21.49
N PRO A 465 21.74 -6.72 22.11
CA PRO A 465 21.86 -6.68 23.56
C PRO A 465 21.11 -5.47 24.14
N THR A 466 20.21 -5.68 25.08
CA THR A 466 19.48 -4.63 25.81
C THR A 466 19.96 -4.55 27.25
N PHE A 467 20.62 -3.46 27.61
CA PHE A 467 21.12 -3.20 28.96
C PHE A 467 20.00 -2.65 29.83
N LEU A 468 19.47 -3.48 30.74
CA LEU A 468 18.24 -3.18 31.51
C LEU A 468 18.35 -1.92 32.38
N LYS A 469 19.47 -1.77 33.13
CA LYS A 469 19.64 -0.64 34.05
C LYS A 469 19.73 0.72 33.35
N LYS A 470 20.36 0.76 32.17
CA LYS A 470 20.56 2.00 31.39
C LYS A 470 19.56 2.14 30.26
N GLN A 471 18.76 1.11 29.98
CA GLN A 471 17.83 1.01 28.85
C GLN A 471 18.49 1.30 27.49
N ILE A 472 19.80 0.99 27.38
CA ILE A 472 20.57 1.15 26.15
C ILE A 472 20.46 -0.14 25.35
N THR A 473 20.10 -0.01 24.08
CA THR A 473 19.93 -1.13 23.16
C THR A 473 20.79 -0.90 21.91
N PRO A 474 22.07 -1.37 21.89
CA PRO A 474 22.80 -1.48 20.65
C PRO A 474 22.19 -2.56 19.75
N ASP A 475 22.37 -2.45 18.45
CA ASP A 475 22.05 -3.49 17.48
C ASP A 475 23.19 -3.66 16.48
N PHE A 476 23.49 -4.92 16.15
CA PHE A 476 24.51 -5.30 15.19
C PHE A 476 23.90 -6.25 14.17
N THR A 477 24.07 -5.94 12.90
CA THR A 477 23.44 -6.69 11.82
C THR A 477 24.42 -6.94 10.69
N VAL A 478 24.45 -8.20 10.20
CA VAL A 478 25.16 -8.60 9.00
C VAL A 478 24.15 -9.14 8.01
N LEU A 479 24.07 -8.53 6.84
CA LEU A 479 23.26 -9.00 5.72
C LEU A 479 24.17 -9.54 4.63
N TYR A 480 23.86 -10.73 4.16
CA TYR A 480 24.36 -11.30 2.92
C TYR A 480 23.21 -11.46 1.94
N PHE A 481 23.33 -10.87 0.77
CA PHE A 481 22.36 -10.96 -0.32
C PHE A 481 23.07 -11.45 -1.57
N LEU A 482 22.50 -12.46 -2.20
CA LEU A 482 22.96 -13.02 -3.47
C LEU A 482 21.80 -13.08 -4.44
N ASN A 483 21.93 -12.42 -5.58
CA ASN A 483 21.00 -12.51 -6.69
C ASN A 483 21.69 -13.07 -7.93
N LYS A 484 21.10 -14.12 -8.52
CA LYS A 484 21.59 -14.78 -9.73
C LYS A 484 20.53 -14.69 -10.82
N LEU A 485 20.88 -14.01 -11.89
CA LEU A 485 20.16 -13.98 -13.18
C LEU A 485 21.01 -14.66 -14.25
N PRO A 486 20.45 -15.10 -15.38
CA PRO A 486 21.24 -15.56 -16.53
C PRO A 486 22.25 -14.48 -16.94
N GLY A 487 23.53 -14.83 -16.93
CA GLY A 487 24.64 -13.91 -17.27
C GLY A 487 24.95 -12.81 -16.26
N PHE A 488 24.19 -12.68 -15.18
CA PHE A 488 24.36 -11.61 -14.19
C PHE A 488 24.29 -12.14 -12.76
N LYS A 489 25.26 -11.73 -11.92
CA LYS A 489 25.32 -12.08 -10.50
C LYS A 489 25.64 -10.85 -9.68
N THR A 490 24.79 -10.57 -8.69
CA THR A 490 25.01 -9.51 -7.69
C THR A 490 25.18 -10.14 -6.32
N THR A 491 26.21 -9.72 -5.61
CA THR A 491 26.40 -10.04 -4.19
C THR A 491 26.44 -8.73 -3.42
N LEU A 492 25.62 -8.60 -2.38
CA LEU A 492 25.63 -7.46 -1.46
C LEU A 492 25.96 -7.95 -0.06
N ILE A 493 26.91 -7.30 0.57
CA ILE A 493 27.22 -7.48 1.99
C ILE A 493 26.91 -6.15 2.69
N THR A 494 26.13 -6.20 3.77
CA THR A 494 25.84 -5.05 4.60
C THR A 494 26.29 -5.32 6.02
N LEU A 495 27.05 -4.40 6.58
CA LEU A 495 27.37 -4.34 8.00
C LEU A 495 26.63 -3.13 8.58
N SER A 496 25.87 -3.35 9.64
CA SER A 496 25.10 -2.29 10.30
C SER A 496 25.32 -2.33 11.80
N SER A 497 25.46 -1.16 12.40
CA SER A 497 25.43 -0.99 13.85
C SER A 497 24.51 0.15 14.21
N GLY A 498 23.65 -0.07 15.17
CA GLY A 498 22.71 0.90 15.71
C GLY A 498 22.82 1.04 17.21
N LEU A 499 22.28 2.12 17.72
CA LEU A 499 22.16 2.42 19.14
C LEU A 499 20.82 3.09 19.40
N SER A 500 20.05 2.53 20.32
CA SER A 500 18.79 3.13 20.80
C SER A 500 18.88 3.33 22.30
N MET A 501 18.54 4.52 22.79
CA MET A 501 18.55 4.84 24.20
C MET A 501 17.58 5.96 24.58
N PRO A 502 16.94 5.88 25.75
CA PRO A 502 16.25 7.00 26.35
C PRO A 502 17.26 8.00 26.92
N MET A 503 16.92 9.27 26.81
CA MET A 503 17.71 10.39 27.34
C MET A 503 16.80 11.34 28.13
N MET A 504 17.38 12.21 28.95
CA MET A 504 16.68 13.25 29.70
C MET A 504 15.50 12.70 30.55
N LYS A 505 15.72 11.61 31.30
CA LYS A 505 14.69 10.94 32.10
C LYS A 505 13.48 10.52 31.24
N ASP A 506 13.75 9.78 30.16
CA ASP A 506 12.77 9.22 29.18
C ASP A 506 11.97 10.26 28.38
N LYS A 507 12.39 11.54 28.43
CA LYS A 507 11.78 12.59 27.61
C LYS A 507 12.23 12.54 26.15
N VAL A 508 13.42 12.04 25.88
CA VAL A 508 13.99 11.91 24.54
C VAL A 508 14.28 10.47 24.26
N ASN A 509 13.73 9.91 23.18
CA ASN A 509 14.14 8.64 22.60
C ASN A 509 15.13 8.93 21.47
N PHE A 510 16.38 8.58 21.67
CA PHE A 510 17.44 8.76 20.70
C PHE A 510 17.75 7.43 20.01
N ARG A 511 17.93 7.48 18.69
CA ARG A 511 18.41 6.35 17.88
C ARG A 511 19.42 6.85 16.86
N ALA A 512 20.57 6.18 16.76
CA ALA A 512 21.54 6.40 15.70
C ALA A 512 21.85 5.07 15.02
N GLN A 513 22.18 5.10 13.73
CA GLN A 513 22.55 3.91 12.96
C GLN A 513 23.56 4.28 11.89
N VAL A 514 24.53 3.40 11.70
CA VAL A 514 25.48 3.44 10.60
C VAL A 514 25.44 2.12 9.84
N GLN A 515 25.55 2.20 8.53
CA GLN A 515 25.53 1.03 7.65
C GLN A 515 26.61 1.18 6.59
N TYR A 516 27.26 0.09 6.28
CA TYR A 516 28.17 -0.03 5.16
C TYR A 516 27.68 -1.14 4.24
N HIS A 517 27.50 -0.81 2.96
CA HIS A 517 27.09 -1.75 1.92
C HIS A 517 28.22 -1.88 0.90
N TYR A 518 28.60 -3.12 0.63
CA TYR A 518 29.49 -3.47 -0.47
C TYR A 518 28.72 -4.32 -1.47
N THR A 519 28.63 -3.83 -2.71
CA THR A 519 27.97 -4.56 -3.80
C THR A 519 29.02 -5.00 -4.82
N LYS A 520 29.06 -6.30 -5.10
CA LYS A 520 29.88 -6.92 -6.15
C LYS A 520 28.99 -7.40 -7.28
N ASN A 521 29.31 -6.97 -8.50
CA ASN A 521 28.62 -7.40 -9.73
C ASN A 521 29.64 -8.07 -10.66
N ASN A 522 29.25 -9.14 -11.33
CA ASN A 522 30.15 -9.82 -12.30
C ASN A 522 30.18 -9.14 -13.67
N SER A 523 29.18 -8.31 -14.00
CA SER A 523 29.03 -7.66 -15.33
C SER A 523 29.07 -6.13 -15.26
N PHE A 524 29.14 -5.55 -14.05
CA PHE A 524 29.17 -4.12 -13.80
C PHE A 524 30.17 -3.78 -12.71
N THR A 525 30.41 -2.50 -12.54
CA THR A 525 31.29 -1.96 -11.50
C THR A 525 30.79 -2.29 -10.10
N ASN A 526 31.70 -2.66 -9.21
CA ASN A 526 31.41 -2.77 -7.78
C ASN A 526 31.04 -1.42 -7.20
N SER A 527 30.31 -1.40 -6.09
CA SER A 527 29.95 -0.15 -5.42
C SER A 527 30.05 -0.26 -3.91
N ASN A 528 30.33 0.89 -3.31
CA ASN A 528 30.36 1.08 -1.86
C ASN A 528 29.32 2.12 -1.47
N ASN A 529 28.63 1.89 -0.37
CA ASN A 529 27.62 2.82 0.11
C ASN A 529 27.69 2.91 1.64
N PHE A 530 27.80 4.13 2.17
CA PHE A 530 27.80 4.43 3.60
C PHE A 530 26.54 5.21 3.93
N ILE A 531 25.72 4.68 4.82
CA ILE A 531 24.50 5.33 5.29
C ILE A 531 24.63 5.61 6.77
N GLY A 532 24.46 6.85 7.17
CA GLY A 532 24.35 7.27 8.56
C GLY A 532 23.01 7.91 8.83
N SER A 533 22.41 7.64 9.97
CA SER A 533 21.19 8.32 10.41
C SER A 533 21.14 8.50 11.92
N ALA A 534 20.52 9.57 12.35
CA ALA A 534 20.19 9.84 13.73
C ALA A 534 18.75 10.35 13.84
N ASN A 535 18.03 9.88 14.83
CA ASN A 535 16.65 10.27 15.11
C ASN A 535 16.51 10.58 16.60
N ALA A 536 15.76 11.65 16.92
CA ALA A 536 15.42 12.01 18.28
C ALA A 536 13.94 12.37 18.35
N ASP A 537 13.20 11.67 19.21
CA ASP A 537 11.81 11.96 19.53
C ASP A 537 11.76 12.60 20.93
N TRP A 538 11.55 13.90 20.99
CA TRP A 538 11.56 14.67 22.21
C TRP A 538 10.13 14.99 22.69
N LYS A 539 9.71 14.41 23.79
CA LYS A 539 8.45 14.71 24.48
C LYS A 539 8.59 16.04 25.23
N LEU A 540 8.28 17.15 24.55
CA LEU A 540 8.31 18.50 25.16
C LEU A 540 7.28 18.63 26.29
N THR A 541 6.10 18.01 26.07
CA THR A 541 5.04 17.86 27.09
C THR A 541 4.42 16.46 26.97
N LYS A 542 3.45 16.12 27.82
CA LYS A 542 2.68 14.87 27.68
C LYS A 542 1.93 14.78 26.34
N LYS A 543 1.67 15.92 25.67
CA LYS A 543 0.85 16.02 24.46
C LYS A 543 1.63 16.52 23.24
N LEU A 544 2.83 17.06 23.42
CA LEU A 544 3.63 17.64 22.35
C LEU A 544 4.95 16.90 22.21
N THR A 545 5.18 16.33 21.03
CA THR A 545 6.43 15.65 20.65
C THR A 545 7.10 16.41 19.52
N TRP A 546 8.41 16.61 19.64
CA TRP A 546 9.26 17.11 18.59
C TRP A 546 10.12 15.98 18.04
N ASN A 547 10.01 15.73 16.74
CA ASN A 547 10.78 14.73 16.04
C ASN A 547 11.88 15.41 15.22
N ILE A 548 13.11 14.90 15.31
CA ILE A 548 14.26 15.37 14.53
C ILE A 548 14.90 14.15 13.89
N PHE A 549 15.14 14.21 12.59
CA PHE A 549 15.83 13.18 11.83
C PHE A 549 16.94 13.80 10.98
N LEU A 550 18.12 13.21 11.04
CA LEU A 550 19.27 13.48 10.18
C LEU A 550 19.65 12.20 9.46
N GLY A 551 19.85 12.26 8.17
CA GLY A 551 20.30 11.12 7.37
C GLY A 551 21.30 11.54 6.32
N SER A 552 22.28 10.70 6.06
CA SER A 552 23.29 10.88 5.03
C SER A 552 23.52 9.55 4.32
N ASN A 553 23.68 9.61 3.00
CA ASN A 553 23.92 8.45 2.15
C ASN A 553 25.04 8.81 1.16
N TYR A 554 26.25 8.30 1.42
CA TYR A 554 27.39 8.44 0.52
C TYR A 554 27.53 7.17 -0.31
N PHE A 555 27.41 7.33 -1.63
CA PHE A 555 27.53 6.24 -2.59
C PHE A 555 28.70 6.49 -3.56
N LYS A 556 29.45 5.42 -3.87
CA LYS A 556 30.55 5.47 -4.83
C LYS A 556 30.61 4.17 -5.64
N TYR A 557 30.68 4.30 -6.98
CA TYR A 557 31.06 3.21 -7.87
C TYR A 557 32.58 2.96 -7.83
N GLY A 558 33.01 1.73 -8.09
CA GLY A 558 34.42 1.42 -8.33
C GLY A 558 34.96 2.09 -9.61
N ASN A 559 36.27 2.25 -9.71
CA ASN A 559 36.92 3.04 -10.75
C ASN A 559 36.99 2.35 -12.14
N GLU A 560 36.53 1.12 -12.27
CA GLU A 560 36.87 0.25 -13.41
C GLU A 560 36.10 0.56 -14.71
N VAL A 561 34.95 1.20 -14.65
CA VAL A 561 34.05 1.39 -15.83
C VAL A 561 33.68 2.85 -16.08
N LEU A 562 33.71 3.70 -15.09
CA LEU A 562 33.32 5.10 -15.21
C LEU A 562 34.52 6.01 -14.97
N PRO A 563 34.91 6.87 -15.94
CA PRO A 563 35.97 7.85 -15.71
C PRO A 563 35.66 8.69 -14.48
N ASN A 564 36.58 8.73 -13.52
CA ASN A 564 36.48 9.52 -12.28
C ASN A 564 35.51 9.03 -11.18
N GLY A 565 35.12 7.77 -11.17
CA GLY A 565 34.36 7.16 -10.06
C GLY A 565 33.08 7.93 -9.73
N ALA A 566 31.98 7.64 -10.41
CA ALA A 566 30.71 8.29 -10.14
C ALA A 566 30.32 8.13 -8.67
N ARG A 567 30.09 9.25 -8.00
CA ARG A 567 29.72 9.31 -6.59
C ARG A 567 28.63 10.35 -6.35
N TYR A 568 27.87 10.15 -5.29
CA TYR A 568 26.98 11.16 -4.76
C TYR A 568 26.91 11.12 -3.23
N LEU A 569 26.53 12.25 -2.66
CA LEU A 569 26.15 12.37 -1.25
C LEU A 569 24.74 12.91 -1.17
N GLU A 570 23.84 12.12 -0.62
CA GLU A 570 22.50 12.58 -0.26
C GLU A 570 22.46 12.97 1.21
N SER A 571 21.81 14.09 1.50
CA SER A 571 21.56 14.57 2.85
C SER A 571 20.06 14.75 3.06
N ASN A 572 19.55 14.23 4.15
CA ASN A 572 18.14 14.33 4.52
C ASN A 572 18.04 14.92 5.93
N PHE A 573 17.30 15.99 6.05
CA PHE A 573 16.92 16.55 7.34
C PHE A 573 15.40 16.60 7.42
N ARG A 574 14.85 16.13 8.53
CA ARG A 574 13.43 16.29 8.83
C ARG A 574 13.26 16.74 10.26
N THR A 575 12.42 17.73 10.45
CA THR A 575 11.97 18.15 11.78
C THR A 575 10.47 18.34 11.79
N GLY A 576 9.82 17.95 12.86
CA GLY A 576 8.37 18.03 12.95
C GLY A 576 7.86 18.12 14.38
N LEU A 577 6.76 18.81 14.54
CA LEU A 577 6.01 18.89 15.79
C LEU A 577 4.72 18.10 15.64
N GLN A 578 4.43 17.25 16.60
CA GLN A 578 3.20 16.49 16.69
C GLN A 578 2.51 16.79 18.02
N TYR A 579 1.31 17.32 17.95
CA TYR A 579 0.48 17.59 19.10
C TYR A 579 -0.70 16.62 19.16
N ARG A 580 -0.83 15.91 20.28
CA ARG A 580 -1.94 15.00 20.57
C ARG A 580 -2.88 15.65 21.57
N PHE A 581 -4.15 15.74 21.20
CA PHE A 581 -5.17 16.19 22.14
C PHE A 581 -6.07 15.03 22.53
N GLU A 582 -6.32 14.98 23.82
CA GLU A 582 -7.28 14.10 24.45
C GLU A 582 -8.05 14.95 25.46
N LYS A 583 -9.34 15.07 25.32
CA LYS A 583 -10.21 15.73 26.28
C LYS A 583 -11.51 14.94 26.44
#